data_ad05d55efada510b6e781747817834e4
#
_entry.id   ad05d55efada510b6e781747817834e4
#
_cell.length_a   1.000
_cell.length_b   1.000
_cell.length_c   1.000
_cell.angle_alpha   90.00
_cell.angle_beta   90.00
_cell.angle_gamma   90.00
#
_symmetry.space_group_name_H-M   'P 1'
#
loop_
_entity.id
_entity.type
_entity.pdbx_description
1 polymer ?
#
loop_
_entity_poly.entity_id
_entity_poly.type
_entity_poly.pdbx_seq_one_letter_code
_entity_poly.pdbx_strand_id
1 'polypeptide(L)'
;SLGLSPTGKPFLPGCPSCRYNLSHSGTAVLLGISDQEIGVDIETIRVLSPRVLRRCFTPAETEWCGQDAAKMTALWTQKEAYSKWSGQGLAQVLAGIDTRQEKTAQLLTTFREGDWAASVCSAVPFCKELVQRMTWDELRHAL
;
A
#
# COMPACT_ATOMS: atom_id res chain seq x y z
N SER A 1 0.69 -13.11 20.94
CA SER A 1 0.90 -11.66 21.07
C SER A 1 1.64 -11.13 19.84
N LEU A 2 1.38 -9.87 19.49
CA LEU A 2 2.11 -9.16 18.43
C LEU A 2 3.38 -8.53 19.00
N GLY A 3 4.50 -8.63 18.27
CA GLY A 3 5.70 -7.86 18.54
C GLY A 3 5.74 -6.62 17.66
N LEU A 4 6.56 -5.63 18.02
CA LEU A 4 6.86 -4.45 17.21
C LEU A 4 8.35 -4.40 16.89
N SER A 5 8.69 -4.15 15.62
CA SER A 5 10.06 -3.88 15.21
C SER A 5 10.53 -2.52 15.75
N PRO A 6 11.83 -2.21 15.72
CA PRO A 6 12.35 -0.88 16.11
C PRO A 6 11.72 0.28 15.31
N THR A 7 11.23 0.00 14.10
CA THR A 7 10.53 0.98 13.25
C THR A 7 9.01 1.00 13.46
N GLY A 8 8.51 0.28 14.48
CA GLY A 8 7.08 0.21 14.79
C GLY A 8 6.26 -0.75 13.92
N LYS A 9 6.91 -1.50 13.01
CA LYS A 9 6.21 -2.48 12.17
C LYS A 9 5.85 -3.71 13.02
N PRO A 10 4.58 -4.14 13.05
CA PRO A 10 4.17 -5.30 13.82
C PRO A 10 4.68 -6.61 13.17
N PHE A 11 5.00 -7.61 13.99
CA PHE A 11 5.40 -8.94 13.57
C PHE A 11 4.83 -10.02 14.50
N LEU A 12 4.85 -11.27 14.04
CA LEU A 12 4.41 -12.44 14.82
C LEU A 12 5.63 -13.18 15.40
N PRO A 13 5.93 -13.05 16.70
CA PRO A 13 7.09 -13.69 17.32
C PRO A 13 7.07 -15.22 17.19
N GLY A 14 5.88 -15.83 17.17
CA GLY A 14 5.70 -17.26 17.00
C GLY A 14 5.80 -17.79 15.55
N CYS A 15 5.91 -16.88 14.56
CA CYS A 15 6.03 -17.23 13.15
C CYS A 15 7.00 -16.27 12.45
N PRO A 16 8.31 -16.40 12.67
CA PRO A 16 9.30 -15.45 12.14
C PRO A 16 9.38 -15.43 10.61
N SER A 17 8.91 -16.47 9.94
CA SER A 17 8.79 -16.52 8.48
C SER A 17 7.52 -15.86 7.94
N CYS A 18 6.57 -15.50 8.79
CA CYS A 18 5.33 -14.85 8.37
C CYS A 18 5.48 -13.34 8.47
N ARG A 19 5.49 -12.68 7.34
CA ARG A 19 5.43 -11.22 7.22
C ARG A 19 4.01 -10.80 6.94
N TYR A 20 3.56 -9.74 7.57
CA TYR A 20 2.27 -9.16 7.26
C TYR A 20 2.31 -7.63 7.30
N ASN A 21 1.40 -7.03 6.60
CA ASN A 21 1.16 -5.60 6.63
C ASN A 21 -0.32 -5.31 6.52
N LEU A 22 -0.78 -4.28 7.18
CA LEU A 22 -2.20 -3.91 7.26
C LEU A 22 -2.39 -2.46 6.84
N SER A 23 -3.46 -2.20 6.12
CA SER A 23 -3.96 -0.86 5.83
C SER A 23 -5.47 -0.84 5.94
N HIS A 24 -6.05 0.34 6.22
CA HIS A 24 -7.50 0.52 6.25
C HIS A 24 -7.88 1.90 5.72
N SER A 25 -9.05 1.99 5.09
CA SER A 25 -9.65 3.25 4.64
C SER A 25 -11.17 3.13 4.68
N GLY A 26 -11.83 3.99 5.45
CA GLY A 26 -13.27 3.89 5.68
C GLY A 26 -13.63 2.54 6.31
N THR A 27 -14.46 1.76 5.63
CA THR A 27 -14.91 0.43 6.07
C THR A 27 -14.07 -0.73 5.48
N ALA A 28 -13.09 -0.41 4.63
CA ALA A 28 -12.23 -1.41 4.02
C ALA A 28 -10.95 -1.63 4.82
N VAL A 29 -10.53 -2.89 4.92
CA VAL A 29 -9.25 -3.32 5.49
C VAL A 29 -8.54 -4.18 4.47
N LEU A 30 -7.25 -3.91 4.27
CA LEU A 30 -6.37 -4.71 3.42
C LEU A 30 -5.28 -5.34 4.29
N LEU A 31 -5.22 -6.66 4.31
CA LEU A 31 -4.19 -7.44 4.97
C LEU A 31 -3.34 -8.15 3.90
N GLY A 32 -2.06 -7.86 3.89
CA GLY A 32 -1.06 -8.59 3.09
C GLY A 32 -0.30 -9.58 3.97
N ILE A 33 -0.16 -10.82 3.51
CA ILE A 33 0.59 -11.89 4.17
C ILE A 33 1.57 -12.49 3.16
N SER A 34 2.81 -12.68 3.58
CA SER A 34 3.88 -13.25 2.74
C SER A 34 4.97 -13.88 3.61
N ASP A 35 5.81 -14.70 3.02
CA ASP A 35 7.07 -15.17 3.60
C ASP A 35 8.22 -14.16 3.41
N GLN A 36 8.01 -13.13 2.59
CA GLN A 36 8.94 -12.03 2.32
C GLN A 36 8.37 -10.70 2.83
N GLU A 37 9.22 -9.67 2.86
CA GLU A 37 8.74 -8.33 3.19
C GLU A 37 7.62 -7.90 2.23
N ILE A 38 6.55 -7.37 2.82
CA ILE A 38 5.37 -6.90 2.10
C ILE A 38 4.91 -5.56 2.67
N GLY A 39 4.50 -4.66 1.80
CA GLY A 39 3.81 -3.42 2.15
C GLY A 39 2.49 -3.34 1.41
N VAL A 40 1.44 -2.93 2.08
CA VAL A 40 0.11 -2.76 1.47
C VAL A 40 -0.49 -1.42 1.87
N ASP A 41 -1.25 -0.85 0.95
CA ASP A 41 -2.07 0.31 1.24
C ASP A 41 -3.39 0.27 0.48
N ILE A 42 -4.45 0.77 1.12
CA ILE A 42 -5.79 0.91 0.55
C ILE A 42 -6.35 2.28 0.90
N GLU A 43 -6.92 2.98 -0.09
CA GLU A 43 -7.50 4.30 0.08
C GLU A 43 -8.80 4.46 -0.71
N THR A 44 -9.75 5.19 -0.14
CA THR A 44 -10.92 5.65 -0.89
C THR A 44 -10.46 6.59 -2.01
N ILE A 45 -10.96 6.36 -3.22
CA ILE A 45 -10.61 7.18 -4.39
C ILE A 45 -11.12 8.60 -4.18
N ARG A 46 -10.20 9.57 -4.23
CA ARG A 46 -10.48 10.99 -4.02
C ARG A 46 -9.44 11.89 -4.69
N VAL A 47 -9.84 13.11 -4.95
CA VAL A 47 -8.90 14.17 -5.34
C VAL A 47 -8.09 14.58 -4.12
N LEU A 48 -6.78 14.58 -4.25
CA LEU A 48 -5.86 15.04 -3.20
C LEU A 48 -5.71 16.57 -3.25
N SER A 49 -5.53 17.18 -2.09
CA SER A 49 -5.35 18.64 -2.02
C SER A 49 -4.04 19.07 -2.69
N PRO A 50 -3.96 20.30 -3.25
CA PRO A 50 -2.73 20.83 -3.83
C PRO A 50 -1.55 20.83 -2.86
N ARG A 51 -1.80 20.95 -1.57
CA ARG A 51 -0.77 20.86 -0.52
C ARG A 51 -0.15 19.46 -0.45
N VAL A 52 -0.98 18.42 -0.50
CA VAL A 52 -0.54 17.02 -0.50
C VAL A 52 0.25 16.73 -1.77
N LEU A 53 -0.27 17.12 -2.94
CA LEU A 53 0.42 16.92 -4.22
C LEU A 53 1.82 17.55 -4.20
N ARG A 54 1.96 18.81 -3.81
CA ARG A 54 3.27 19.49 -3.75
C ARG A 54 4.25 18.84 -2.78
N ARG A 55 3.75 18.29 -1.69
CA ARG A 55 4.62 17.69 -0.63
C ARG A 55 5.01 16.26 -0.93
N CYS A 56 4.16 15.52 -1.62
CA CYS A 56 4.22 14.06 -1.68
C CYS A 56 4.49 13.50 -3.08
N PHE A 57 4.24 14.31 -4.12
CA PHE A 57 4.39 13.87 -5.50
C PHE A 57 5.54 14.64 -6.19
N THR A 58 6.24 13.94 -7.07
CA THR A 58 7.18 14.60 -7.97
C THR A 58 6.43 15.45 -9.00
N PRO A 59 7.06 16.45 -9.62
CA PRO A 59 6.43 17.20 -10.70
C PRO A 59 5.89 16.32 -11.83
N ALA A 60 6.64 15.30 -12.21
CA ALA A 60 6.24 14.33 -13.25
C ALA A 60 5.02 13.50 -12.86
N GLU A 61 4.91 13.11 -11.60
CA GLU A 61 3.71 12.42 -11.09
C GLU A 61 2.49 13.35 -11.06
N THR A 62 2.68 14.57 -10.62
CA THR A 62 1.60 15.58 -10.59
C THR A 62 1.07 15.89 -11.99
N GLU A 63 1.96 16.03 -12.97
CA GLU A 63 1.60 16.22 -14.37
C GLU A 63 0.83 15.02 -14.92
N TRP A 64 1.33 13.82 -14.65
CA TRP A 64 0.70 12.57 -15.13
C TRP A 64 -0.70 12.34 -14.56
N CYS A 65 -0.93 12.62 -13.29
CA CYS A 65 -2.24 12.41 -12.68
C CYS A 65 -3.24 13.53 -12.99
N GLY A 66 -2.77 14.75 -13.29
CA GLY A 66 -3.63 15.90 -13.60
C GLY A 66 -4.70 16.11 -12.53
N GLN A 67 -5.97 16.00 -12.92
CA GLN A 67 -7.14 16.11 -12.03
C GLN A 67 -7.83 14.77 -11.79
N ASP A 68 -7.22 13.66 -12.19
CA ASP A 68 -7.80 12.33 -12.09
C ASP A 68 -7.65 11.77 -10.67
N ALA A 69 -8.76 11.69 -9.95
CA ALA A 69 -8.82 11.18 -8.57
C ALA A 69 -8.29 9.74 -8.45
N ALA A 70 -8.58 8.88 -9.43
CA ALA A 70 -8.14 7.49 -9.40
C ALA A 70 -6.61 7.39 -9.57
N LYS A 71 -6.03 8.18 -10.47
CA LYS A 71 -4.58 8.26 -10.64
C LYS A 71 -3.89 8.83 -9.41
N MET A 72 -4.41 9.91 -8.83
CA MET A 72 -3.87 10.51 -7.61
C MET A 72 -3.86 9.50 -6.45
N THR A 73 -5.00 8.83 -6.23
CA THR A 73 -5.11 7.85 -5.15
C THR A 73 -4.24 6.63 -5.40
N ALA A 74 -4.14 6.16 -6.64
CA ALA A 74 -3.24 5.06 -7.01
C ALA A 74 -1.77 5.38 -6.70
N LEU A 75 -1.27 6.55 -7.10
CA LEU A 75 0.09 6.99 -6.76
C LEU A 75 0.31 7.11 -5.25
N TRP A 76 -0.67 7.61 -4.53
CA TRP A 76 -0.62 7.69 -3.08
C TRP A 76 -0.47 6.31 -2.44
N THR A 77 -1.33 5.35 -2.79
CA THR A 77 -1.27 3.98 -2.27
C THR A 77 0.04 3.27 -2.64
N GLN A 78 0.59 3.53 -3.82
CA GLN A 78 1.90 3.01 -4.23
C GLN A 78 3.03 3.51 -3.32
N LYS A 79 3.06 4.81 -3.03
CA LYS A 79 4.08 5.41 -2.15
C LYS A 79 3.97 4.90 -0.72
N GLU A 80 2.75 4.81 -0.20
CA GLU A 80 2.50 4.24 1.13
C GLU A 80 2.91 2.76 1.20
N ALA A 81 2.51 1.94 0.24
CA ALA A 81 2.88 0.52 0.19
C ALA A 81 4.41 0.34 0.07
N TYR A 82 5.07 1.14 -0.77
CA TYR A 82 6.53 1.13 -0.89
C TYR A 82 7.23 1.54 0.41
N SER A 83 6.74 2.59 1.07
CA SER A 83 7.27 3.04 2.37
C SER A 83 7.18 1.93 3.44
N LYS A 84 6.03 1.26 3.50
CA LYS A 84 5.80 0.15 4.44
C LYS A 84 6.66 -1.07 4.12
N TRP A 85 6.89 -1.35 2.85
CA TRP A 85 7.76 -2.44 2.39
C TRP A 85 9.23 -2.15 2.68
N SER A 86 9.72 -0.96 2.31
CA SER A 86 11.13 -0.59 2.45
C SER A 86 11.54 -0.25 3.89
N GLY A 87 10.58 0.10 4.74
CA GLY A 87 10.83 0.56 6.11
C GLY A 87 11.48 1.96 6.20
N GLN A 88 11.59 2.69 5.08
CA GLN A 88 12.27 4.00 5.04
C GLN A 88 11.46 5.15 5.65
N GLY A 89 10.20 4.94 5.95
CA GLY A 89 9.32 6.02 6.39
C GLY A 89 8.79 6.88 5.24
N LEU A 90 7.55 7.30 5.40
CA LEU A 90 6.78 7.94 4.34
C LEU A 90 7.40 9.27 3.87
N ALA A 91 7.92 10.09 4.78
CA ALA A 91 8.49 11.39 4.44
C ALA A 91 9.69 11.30 3.47
N GLN A 92 10.52 10.25 3.59
CA GLN A 92 11.65 10.03 2.69
C GLN A 92 11.21 9.54 1.32
N VAL A 93 10.15 8.72 1.28
CA VAL A 93 9.62 8.14 0.04
C VAL A 93 8.82 9.17 -0.77
N LEU A 94 8.06 10.03 -0.10
CA LEU A 94 7.09 10.92 -0.77
C LEU A 94 7.75 11.92 -1.74
N ALA A 95 8.87 12.51 -1.37
CA ALA A 95 9.47 13.58 -2.18
C ALA A 95 10.53 13.10 -3.18
N GLY A 96 11.06 11.88 -3.03
CA GLY A 96 12.24 11.41 -3.77
C GLY A 96 12.00 10.26 -4.73
N ILE A 97 10.84 9.57 -4.66
CA ILE A 97 10.60 8.34 -5.43
C ILE A 97 9.39 8.53 -6.36
N ASP A 98 9.65 8.48 -7.67
CA ASP A 98 8.60 8.30 -8.68
C ASP A 98 8.30 6.80 -8.80
N THR A 99 7.10 6.41 -8.37
CA THR A 99 6.68 5.01 -8.35
C THR A 99 6.42 4.44 -9.73
N ARG A 100 6.41 5.26 -10.78
CA ARG A 100 6.25 4.84 -12.18
C ARG A 100 7.57 4.49 -12.86
N GLN A 101 8.71 4.79 -12.22
CA GLN A 101 10.01 4.35 -12.75
C GLN A 101 10.13 2.83 -12.69
N GLU A 102 10.69 2.22 -13.73
CA GLU A 102 10.77 0.77 -13.91
C GLU A 102 11.25 0.03 -12.65
N LYS A 103 12.33 0.53 -12.04
CA LYS A 103 12.92 -0.07 -10.83
C LYS A 103 11.95 -0.15 -9.65
N THR A 104 11.06 0.81 -9.49
CA THR A 104 10.07 0.84 -8.41
C THR A 104 8.77 0.16 -8.86
N ALA A 105 8.35 0.43 -10.09
CA ALA A 105 7.11 -0.09 -10.65
C ALA A 105 7.04 -1.62 -10.66
N GLN A 106 8.16 -2.30 -10.91
CA GLN A 106 8.22 -3.77 -10.89
C GLN A 106 7.94 -4.40 -9.52
N LEU A 107 8.06 -3.63 -8.43
CA LEU A 107 7.77 -4.07 -7.06
C LEU A 107 6.31 -3.84 -6.68
N LEU A 108 5.56 -3.09 -7.48
CA LEU A 108 4.22 -2.60 -7.15
C LEU A 108 3.17 -3.25 -8.02
N THR A 109 2.11 -3.72 -7.39
CA THR A 109 0.86 -4.10 -8.05
C THR A 109 -0.26 -3.25 -7.51
N THR A 110 -0.93 -2.53 -8.39
CA THR A 110 -2.03 -1.63 -8.05
C THR A 110 -3.32 -2.12 -8.69
N PHE A 111 -4.39 -2.12 -7.94
CA PHE A 111 -5.70 -2.52 -8.43
C PHE A 111 -6.80 -1.65 -7.83
N ARG A 112 -7.93 -1.60 -8.53
CA ARG A 112 -9.13 -0.91 -8.09
C ARG A 112 -10.16 -1.94 -7.60
N GLU A 113 -10.80 -1.62 -6.50
CA GLU A 113 -11.89 -2.39 -5.92
C GLU A 113 -13.03 -1.44 -5.54
N GLY A 114 -14.08 -1.37 -6.38
CA GLY A 114 -15.17 -0.40 -6.19
C GLY A 114 -14.64 1.03 -6.10
N ASP A 115 -14.88 1.68 -4.96
CA ASP A 115 -14.46 3.05 -4.66
C ASP A 115 -13.09 3.14 -3.98
N TRP A 116 -12.34 2.04 -3.91
CA TRP A 116 -10.99 2.00 -3.35
C TRP A 116 -9.93 1.74 -4.40
N ALA A 117 -8.78 2.36 -4.22
CA ALA A 117 -7.52 1.97 -4.85
C ALA A 117 -6.67 1.25 -3.81
N ALA A 118 -5.99 0.21 -4.22
CA ALA A 118 -5.10 -0.57 -3.37
C ALA A 118 -3.79 -0.87 -4.07
N SER A 119 -2.69 -0.90 -3.31
CA SER A 119 -1.37 -1.27 -3.81
C SER A 119 -0.69 -2.28 -2.89
N VAL A 120 0.02 -3.20 -3.50
CA VAL A 120 0.90 -4.17 -2.85
C VAL A 120 2.31 -3.92 -3.35
N CYS A 121 3.26 -3.79 -2.42
CA CYS A 121 4.69 -3.72 -2.71
C CYS A 121 5.37 -4.99 -2.21
N SER A 122 6.05 -5.70 -3.08
CA SER A 122 6.75 -6.95 -2.77
C SER A 122 7.83 -7.23 -3.80
N ALA A 123 8.96 -7.79 -3.37
CA ALA A 123 9.99 -8.29 -4.28
C ALA A 123 9.60 -9.65 -4.91
N VAL A 124 8.62 -10.34 -4.34
CA VAL A 124 8.07 -11.57 -4.90
C VAL A 124 6.92 -11.23 -5.84
N PRO A 125 6.82 -11.88 -7.00
CA PRO A 125 5.71 -11.67 -7.92
C PRO A 125 4.36 -11.84 -7.21
N PHE A 126 3.49 -10.86 -7.36
CA PHE A 126 2.14 -10.87 -6.83
C PHE A 126 1.14 -10.77 -7.98
N CYS A 127 0.11 -11.57 -7.97
CA CYS A 127 -0.97 -11.46 -8.92
C CYS A 127 -2.31 -11.16 -8.23
N LYS A 128 -3.14 -10.41 -8.92
CA LYS A 128 -4.44 -9.94 -8.40
C LYS A 128 -5.39 -11.10 -8.02
N GLU A 129 -5.22 -12.24 -8.62
CA GLU A 129 -5.99 -13.47 -8.37
C GLU A 129 -5.78 -14.03 -6.97
N LEU A 130 -4.69 -13.63 -6.29
CA LEU A 130 -4.42 -13.99 -4.89
C LEU A 130 -5.24 -13.15 -3.89
N VAL A 131 -5.94 -12.12 -4.34
CA VAL A 131 -6.79 -11.30 -3.46
C VAL A 131 -8.05 -12.06 -3.11
N GLN A 132 -8.24 -12.33 -1.83
CA GLN A 132 -9.47 -12.89 -1.28
C GLN A 132 -10.30 -11.77 -0.64
N ARG A 133 -11.58 -11.72 -0.96
CA ARG A 133 -12.52 -10.78 -0.37
C ARG A 133 -13.35 -11.49 0.68
N MET A 134 -13.49 -10.85 1.82
CA MET A 134 -14.30 -11.36 2.92
C MET A 134 -15.11 -10.21 3.52
N THR A 135 -16.34 -10.50 3.88
CA THR A 135 -17.14 -9.64 4.76
C THR A 135 -16.73 -9.84 6.21
N TRP A 136 -17.09 -8.89 7.08
CA TRP A 136 -16.87 -9.03 8.52
C TRP A 136 -17.61 -10.24 9.11
N ASP A 137 -18.76 -10.58 8.57
CA ASP A 137 -19.51 -11.75 9.02
C ASP A 137 -18.81 -13.06 8.63
N GLU A 138 -18.31 -13.16 7.40
CA GLU A 138 -17.51 -14.31 6.98
C GLU A 138 -16.25 -14.47 7.81
N LEU A 139 -15.54 -13.36 8.08
CA LEU A 139 -14.33 -13.39 8.91
C LEU A 139 -14.64 -13.85 10.34
N ARG A 140 -15.72 -13.37 10.96
CA ARG A 140 -16.13 -13.80 12.30
C ARG A 140 -16.48 -15.27 12.39
N HIS A 141 -17.05 -15.85 11.34
CA HIS A 141 -17.37 -17.28 11.31
C HIS A 141 -16.15 -18.16 11.01
N ALA A 142 -15.07 -17.60 10.46
CA ALA A 142 -13.82 -18.32 10.19
C ALA A 142 -12.86 -18.38 11.40
N LEU A 143 -13.10 -17.52 12.41
CA LEU A 143 -12.29 -17.47 13.63
C LEU A 143 -12.90 -18.32 14.74
#